data_43864c77ea2c3deebf3d6fc27114cd14
#
_entry.id   43864c77ea2c3deebf3d6fc27114cd14
#
_cell.length_a   1.000
_cell.length_b   1.000
_cell.length_c   1.000
_cell.angle_alpha   90.00
_cell.angle_beta   90.00
_cell.angle_gamma   90.00
#
_symmetry.space_group_name_H-M   'P 1'
#
loop_
_entity.id
_entity.type
_entity.pdbx_description
1 polymer ?
#
loop_
_entity_poly.entity_id
_entity_poly.type
_entity_poly.pdbx_seq_one_letter_code
_entity_poly.pdbx_strand_id
1 'polypeptide(L)'
;MKKILGILMMVVAMMTVSTSVCAQAPNQKQRLSREQLAEKQAQYIAHDLGLDDKTSSKFIDTYTQFQKEVWALGPRPHHKKGEMKSDAQTEQEIKQRFEMSEKILDIRRKYYKKYSQFLTQQQIQRVYELERQMMKRFAQKGSRKGMGKGKNGKPRARNFQQQ
;
A
#
# COMPACT_ATOMS: atom_id res chain seq x y z
N MET A 1 -72.00 -2.70 2.32
CA MET A 1 -70.86 -3.09 1.50
C MET A 1 -70.55 -2.06 0.45
N LYS A 2 -70.28 -0.83 0.82
CA LYS A 2 -69.98 0.28 -0.15
C LYS A 2 -69.00 1.31 0.42
N LYS A 3 -68.04 0.90 1.27
CA LYS A 3 -67.08 1.87 1.88
C LYS A 3 -65.63 1.44 1.83
N ILE A 4 -65.22 0.45 0.99
CA ILE A 4 -63.83 -0.01 0.91
C ILE A 4 -63.17 0.30 -0.45
N LEU A 5 -63.87 1.02 -1.32
CA LEU A 5 -63.38 1.30 -2.68
C LEU A 5 -62.72 2.67 -2.83
N GLY A 6 -62.50 3.42 -1.73
CA GLY A 6 -61.99 4.77 -1.76
C GLY A 6 -60.56 5.00 -1.32
N ILE A 7 -59.81 3.96 -0.92
CA ILE A 7 -58.44 4.14 -0.36
C ILE A 7 -57.31 3.61 -1.27
N LEU A 8 -57.65 3.11 -2.45
CA LEU A 8 -56.61 2.50 -3.33
C LEU A 8 -56.16 3.44 -4.46
N MET A 9 -56.43 4.73 -4.37
CA MET A 9 -56.13 5.67 -5.48
C MET A 9 -55.25 6.85 -5.05
N MET A 10 -54.40 6.72 -4.02
CA MET A 10 -53.59 7.87 -3.59
C MET A 10 -52.20 7.53 -3.11
N VAL A 11 -51.53 6.59 -3.74
CA VAL A 11 -50.07 6.38 -3.49
C VAL A 11 -49.38 6.01 -4.82
N VAL A 12 -49.61 6.80 -5.86
CA VAL A 12 -48.75 6.82 -7.06
C VAL A 12 -48.42 8.25 -7.34
N ALA A 13 -47.66 8.86 -6.46
CA ALA A 13 -47.10 10.18 -6.71
C ALA A 13 -45.64 10.17 -6.18
N MET A 14 -44.74 10.19 -7.11
CA MET A 14 -43.43 10.82 -7.02
C MET A 14 -42.38 10.12 -6.15
N MET A 15 -41.71 9.15 -6.74
CA MET A 15 -40.25 9.02 -6.55
C MET A 15 -39.57 9.10 -7.90
N THR A 16 -39.49 10.30 -8.45
CA THR A 16 -38.44 10.62 -9.42
C THR A 16 -37.15 10.77 -8.65
N VAL A 17 -36.51 9.64 -8.36
CA VAL A 17 -35.12 9.66 -7.95
C VAL A 17 -34.32 10.10 -9.16
N SER A 18 -33.95 11.37 -9.17
CA SER A 18 -32.95 11.91 -10.07
C SER A 18 -31.63 11.20 -9.75
N THR A 19 -31.38 10.08 -10.39
CA THR A 19 -30.04 9.49 -10.44
C THR A 19 -29.19 10.43 -11.28
N SER A 20 -28.51 11.35 -10.61
CA SER A 20 -27.37 12.04 -11.19
C SER A 20 -26.32 10.97 -11.48
N VAL A 21 -26.39 10.41 -12.67
CA VAL A 21 -25.30 9.62 -13.24
C VAL A 21 -24.17 10.60 -13.48
N CYS A 22 -23.32 10.79 -12.45
CA CYS A 22 -21.99 11.32 -12.67
C CYS A 22 -21.31 10.34 -13.62
N ALA A 23 -21.24 10.73 -14.90
CA ALA A 23 -20.38 10.08 -15.88
C ALA A 23 -18.94 10.19 -15.38
N GLN A 24 -18.50 9.22 -14.58
CA GLN A 24 -17.10 9.06 -14.22
C GLN A 24 -16.34 8.71 -15.49
N ALA A 25 -15.50 9.66 -15.90
CA ALA A 25 -14.56 9.45 -17.01
C ALA A 25 -13.79 8.13 -16.79
N PRO A 26 -13.73 7.21 -17.78
CA PRO A 26 -13.21 5.86 -17.59
C PRO A 26 -11.69 5.80 -17.66
N ASN A 27 -10.94 6.61 -16.88
CA ASN A 27 -9.47 6.45 -16.84
C ASN A 27 -8.72 7.10 -15.66
N GLN A 28 -9.36 7.41 -14.56
CA GLN A 28 -8.61 7.64 -13.33
C GLN A 28 -8.37 6.27 -12.68
N LYS A 29 -7.19 5.69 -12.88
CA LYS A 29 -6.67 4.63 -12.00
C LYS A 29 -6.66 5.20 -10.59
N GLN A 30 -7.75 5.02 -9.86
CA GLN A 30 -7.89 5.43 -8.47
C GLN A 30 -6.69 4.88 -7.71
N ARG A 31 -5.87 5.79 -7.17
CA ARG A 31 -4.75 5.39 -6.31
C ARG A 31 -5.37 4.83 -5.03
N LEU A 32 -5.12 3.56 -4.77
CA LEU A 32 -5.55 2.91 -3.54
C LEU A 32 -4.99 3.69 -2.34
N SER A 33 -5.80 3.83 -1.29
CA SER A 33 -5.31 4.32 -0.01
C SER A 33 -4.27 3.36 0.56
N ARG A 34 -3.51 3.81 1.57
CA ARG A 34 -2.52 2.94 2.25
C ARG A 34 -3.19 1.74 2.89
N GLU A 35 -4.35 1.95 3.50
CA GLU A 35 -5.16 0.90 4.13
C GLU A 35 -5.65 -0.12 3.10
N GLN A 36 -6.24 0.33 2.01
CA GLN A 36 -6.68 -0.54 0.92
C GLN A 36 -5.52 -1.34 0.31
N LEU A 37 -4.33 -0.73 0.23
CA LEU A 37 -3.15 -1.42 -0.25
C LEU A 37 -2.71 -2.51 0.73
N ALA A 38 -2.68 -2.21 2.05
CA ALA A 38 -2.33 -3.18 3.07
C ALA A 38 -3.32 -4.35 3.10
N GLU A 39 -4.62 -4.06 3.01
CA GLU A 39 -5.66 -5.08 2.96
C GLU A 39 -5.48 -6.01 1.75
N LYS A 40 -5.27 -5.46 0.55
CA LYS A 40 -4.99 -6.26 -0.66
C LYS A 40 -3.71 -7.08 -0.53
N GLN A 41 -2.68 -6.55 0.11
CA GLN A 41 -1.47 -7.30 0.38
C GLN A 41 -1.74 -8.46 1.35
N ALA A 42 -2.50 -8.21 2.41
CA ALA A 42 -2.88 -9.24 3.37
C ALA A 42 -3.73 -10.34 2.72
N GLN A 43 -4.72 -9.98 1.90
CA GLN A 43 -5.55 -10.93 1.14
C GLN A 43 -4.70 -11.81 0.22
N TYR A 44 -3.74 -11.20 -0.50
CA TYR A 44 -2.82 -11.94 -1.35
C TYR A 44 -1.96 -12.93 -0.55
N ILE A 45 -1.42 -12.51 0.61
CA ILE A 45 -0.61 -13.38 1.47
C ILE A 45 -1.47 -14.51 2.04
N ALA A 46 -2.67 -14.21 2.57
CA ALA A 46 -3.59 -15.21 3.12
C ALA A 46 -3.94 -16.29 2.08
N HIS A 47 -4.20 -15.88 0.85
CA HIS A 47 -4.45 -16.79 -0.27
C HIS A 47 -3.22 -17.66 -0.60
N ASP A 48 -2.01 -17.08 -0.68
CA ASP A 48 -0.76 -17.83 -0.96
C ASP A 48 -0.46 -18.86 0.15
N LEU A 49 -0.82 -18.54 1.40
CA LEU A 49 -0.66 -19.44 2.54
C LEU A 49 -1.74 -20.54 2.63
N GLY A 50 -2.77 -20.49 1.81
CA GLY A 50 -3.91 -21.42 1.85
C GLY A 50 -4.66 -21.39 3.17
N LEU A 51 -4.83 -20.20 3.77
CA LEU A 51 -5.55 -20.06 5.04
C LEU A 51 -7.06 -20.27 4.83
N ASP A 52 -7.70 -20.91 5.81
CA ASP A 52 -9.18 -20.95 5.88
C ASP A 52 -9.78 -19.56 6.13
N ASP A 53 -11.07 -19.38 5.89
CA ASP A 53 -11.75 -18.07 5.96
C ASP A 53 -11.59 -17.39 7.33
N LYS A 54 -11.68 -18.15 8.43
CA LYS A 54 -11.56 -17.62 9.78
C LYS A 54 -10.13 -17.14 10.07
N THR A 55 -9.14 -17.94 9.70
CA THR A 55 -7.72 -17.62 9.87
C THR A 55 -7.31 -16.49 8.93
N SER A 56 -7.82 -16.46 7.70
CA SER A 56 -7.61 -15.37 6.73
C SER A 56 -8.11 -14.04 7.27
N SER A 57 -9.34 -13.98 7.79
CA SER A 57 -9.89 -12.75 8.37
C SER A 57 -9.02 -12.24 9.52
N LYS A 58 -8.65 -13.13 10.46
CA LYS A 58 -7.76 -12.79 11.58
C LYS A 58 -6.38 -12.31 11.10
N PHE A 59 -5.84 -12.93 10.07
CA PHE A 59 -4.56 -12.53 9.49
C PHE A 59 -4.65 -11.14 8.84
N ILE A 60 -5.69 -10.87 8.02
CA ILE A 60 -5.90 -9.58 7.35
C ILE A 60 -5.97 -8.45 8.36
N ASP A 61 -6.76 -8.61 9.43
CA ASP A 61 -6.87 -7.63 10.50
C ASP A 61 -5.53 -7.39 11.20
N THR A 62 -4.83 -8.47 11.57
CA THR A 62 -3.55 -8.40 12.26
C THR A 62 -2.48 -7.73 11.38
N TYR A 63 -2.43 -8.08 10.10
CA TYR A 63 -1.48 -7.50 9.13
C TYR A 63 -1.76 -6.01 8.87
N THR A 64 -3.03 -5.64 8.74
CA THR A 64 -3.42 -4.25 8.54
C THR A 64 -3.05 -3.38 9.75
N GLN A 65 -3.25 -3.89 10.97
CA GLN A 65 -2.80 -3.22 12.20
C GLN A 65 -1.27 -3.09 12.25
N PHE A 66 -0.53 -4.14 11.88
CA PHE A 66 0.93 -4.08 11.76
C PHE A 66 1.37 -2.95 10.84
N GLN A 67 0.79 -2.86 9.66
CA GLN A 67 1.12 -1.80 8.70
C GLN A 67 0.80 -0.40 9.25
N LYS A 68 -0.33 -0.22 9.93
CA LYS A 68 -0.70 1.06 10.56
C LYS A 68 0.31 1.48 11.63
N GLU A 69 0.76 0.57 12.49
CA GLU A 69 1.77 0.89 13.51
C GLU A 69 3.12 1.25 12.87
N VAL A 70 3.53 0.58 11.81
CA VAL A 70 4.75 0.93 11.06
C VAL A 70 4.62 2.31 10.42
N TRP A 71 3.47 2.66 9.85
CA TRP A 71 3.25 3.99 9.26
C TRP A 71 3.19 5.10 10.29
N ALA A 72 2.71 4.83 11.50
CA ALA A 72 2.66 5.79 12.59
C ALA A 72 4.05 6.26 13.04
N LEU A 73 5.11 5.49 12.76
CA LEU A 73 6.49 5.92 13.00
C LEU A 73 6.94 7.06 12.08
N GLY A 74 6.16 7.35 11.03
CA GLY A 74 6.50 8.40 10.06
C GLY A 74 7.51 7.96 8.98
N PRO A 75 7.95 8.92 8.16
CA PRO A 75 8.90 8.65 7.09
C PRO A 75 10.30 8.36 7.65
N ARG A 76 11.00 7.42 7.00
CA ARG A 76 12.42 7.19 7.33
C ARG A 76 13.26 8.42 6.98
N PRO A 77 14.23 8.79 7.82
CA PRO A 77 15.18 9.85 7.47
C PRO A 77 15.86 9.54 6.14
N HIS A 78 15.77 10.47 5.21
CA HIS A 78 16.40 10.36 3.89
C HIS A 78 17.57 11.31 3.77
N HIS A 79 18.69 10.79 3.30
CA HIS A 79 19.77 11.64 2.83
C HIS A 79 19.40 12.17 1.44
N LYS A 80 19.27 13.48 1.28
CA LYS A 80 19.10 14.11 -0.03
C LYS A 80 20.47 14.13 -0.73
N LYS A 81 20.54 13.50 -1.89
CA LYS A 81 21.76 13.44 -2.68
C LYS A 81 22.21 14.85 -3.05
N GLY A 82 23.45 15.22 -2.70
CA GLY A 82 24.03 16.53 -3.00
C GLY A 82 23.89 17.59 -1.90
N GLU A 83 23.27 17.29 -0.77
CA GLU A 83 23.23 18.18 0.40
C GLU A 83 24.52 17.99 1.22
N MET A 84 25.35 19.06 1.31
CA MET A 84 26.52 19.06 2.20
C MET A 84 26.04 19.29 3.62
N LYS A 85 26.22 18.29 4.48
CA LYS A 85 25.85 18.32 5.91
C LYS A 85 27.10 18.38 6.75
N SER A 86 27.01 18.99 7.92
CA SER A 86 28.06 18.90 8.94
C SER A 86 28.12 17.47 9.50
N ASP A 87 29.28 17.12 10.07
CA ASP A 87 29.47 15.82 10.74
C ASP A 87 28.46 15.61 11.86
N ALA A 88 28.15 16.64 12.65
CA ALA A 88 27.14 16.58 13.71
C ALA A 88 25.73 16.27 13.16
N GLN A 89 25.35 16.88 12.04
CA GLN A 89 24.06 16.58 11.38
C GLN A 89 24.01 15.16 10.83
N THR A 90 25.12 14.70 10.27
CA THR A 90 25.25 13.33 9.73
C THR A 90 25.16 12.31 10.86
N GLU A 91 25.85 12.55 11.98
CA GLU A 91 25.78 11.69 13.18
C GLU A 91 24.35 11.61 13.72
N GLN A 92 23.65 12.74 13.83
CA GLN A 92 22.27 12.77 14.30
C GLN A 92 21.33 11.95 13.36
N GLU A 93 21.49 12.05 12.05
CA GLU A 93 20.71 11.25 11.10
C GLU A 93 20.98 9.76 11.24
N ILE A 94 22.23 9.37 11.47
CA ILE A 94 22.60 7.97 11.70
C ILE A 94 21.91 7.45 12.97
N LYS A 95 21.95 8.21 14.08
CA LYS A 95 21.26 7.87 15.32
C LYS A 95 19.76 7.72 15.12
N GLN A 96 19.12 8.67 14.44
CA GLN A 96 17.68 8.59 14.11
C GLN A 96 17.32 7.36 13.27
N ARG A 97 18.21 6.93 12.36
CA ARG A 97 18.00 5.69 11.57
C ARG A 97 18.08 4.44 12.44
N PHE A 98 19.01 4.40 13.40
CA PHE A 98 19.08 3.29 14.35
C PHE A 98 17.83 3.23 15.22
N GLU A 99 17.44 4.33 15.84
CA GLU A 99 16.20 4.40 16.64
C GLU A 99 14.95 3.96 15.85
N MET A 100 14.83 4.42 14.60
CA MET A 100 13.73 4.01 13.72
C MET A 100 13.78 2.51 13.44
N SER A 101 14.98 1.95 13.23
CA SER A 101 15.16 0.51 12.96
C SER A 101 14.79 -0.34 14.18
N GLU A 102 15.14 0.11 15.37
CA GLU A 102 14.77 -0.53 16.64
C GLU A 102 13.26 -0.52 16.85
N LYS A 103 12.60 0.63 16.67
CA LYS A 103 11.14 0.75 16.76
C LYS A 103 10.43 -0.19 15.77
N ILE A 104 10.93 -0.28 14.53
CA ILE A 104 10.38 -1.21 13.53
C ILE A 104 10.61 -2.67 13.97
N LEU A 105 11.78 -3.00 14.53
CA LEU A 105 12.09 -4.34 15.01
C LEU A 105 11.17 -4.74 16.18
N ASP A 106 10.89 -3.82 17.09
CA ASP A 106 9.98 -4.08 18.21
C ASP A 106 8.53 -4.31 17.75
N ILE A 107 8.05 -3.53 16.79
CA ILE A 107 6.75 -3.78 16.16
C ILE A 107 6.75 -5.16 15.50
N ARG A 108 7.80 -5.53 14.76
CA ARG A 108 7.91 -6.86 14.14
C ARG A 108 7.89 -7.99 15.16
N ARG A 109 8.61 -7.87 16.28
CA ARG A 109 8.60 -8.85 17.39
C ARG A 109 7.22 -8.97 18.00
N LYS A 110 6.52 -7.84 18.22
CA LYS A 110 5.15 -7.81 18.71
C LYS A 110 4.21 -8.59 17.79
N TYR A 111 4.27 -8.35 16.48
CA TYR A 111 3.39 -9.00 15.51
C TYR A 111 3.80 -10.45 15.21
N TYR A 112 5.08 -10.78 15.28
CA TYR A 112 5.51 -12.18 15.29
C TYR A 112 4.81 -12.99 16.39
N LYS A 113 4.77 -12.46 17.63
CA LYS A 113 4.05 -13.11 18.74
C LYS A 113 2.55 -13.25 18.46
N LYS A 114 1.92 -12.24 17.82
CA LYS A 114 0.51 -12.32 17.42
C LYS A 114 0.27 -13.40 16.35
N TYR A 115 1.11 -13.44 15.32
CA TYR A 115 1.02 -14.46 14.26
C TYR A 115 1.23 -15.87 14.81
N SER A 116 2.15 -16.08 15.72
CA SER A 116 2.43 -17.37 16.34
C SER A 116 1.26 -17.97 17.12
N GLN A 117 0.19 -17.19 17.38
CA GLN A 117 -1.02 -17.67 18.02
C GLN A 117 -1.96 -18.45 17.08
N PHE A 118 -1.79 -18.29 15.75
CA PHE A 118 -2.72 -18.88 14.78
C PHE A 118 -2.05 -19.29 13.45
N LEU A 119 -0.78 -19.01 13.26
CA LEU A 119 0.03 -19.45 12.11
C LEU A 119 1.15 -20.38 12.57
N THR A 120 1.54 -21.33 11.72
CA THR A 120 2.75 -22.11 11.89
C THR A 120 4.00 -21.27 11.63
N GLN A 121 5.16 -21.70 12.14
CA GLN A 121 6.43 -21.00 11.91
C GLN A 121 6.80 -20.93 10.42
N GLN A 122 6.48 -21.97 9.65
CA GLN A 122 6.68 -21.98 8.20
C GLN A 122 5.80 -20.96 7.48
N GLN A 123 4.54 -20.83 7.89
CA GLN A 123 3.62 -19.79 7.37
C GLN A 123 4.14 -18.40 7.70
N ILE A 124 4.61 -18.16 8.92
CA ILE A 124 5.18 -16.85 9.32
C ILE A 124 6.43 -16.52 8.49
N GLN A 125 7.32 -17.49 8.28
CA GLN A 125 8.48 -17.31 7.41
C GLN A 125 8.03 -16.91 5.99
N ARG A 126 7.01 -17.58 5.46
CA ARG A 126 6.47 -17.29 4.14
C ARG A 126 5.86 -15.89 4.06
N VAL A 127 5.18 -15.40 5.11
CA VAL A 127 4.71 -14.00 5.20
C VAL A 127 5.87 -13.04 4.94
N TYR A 128 6.99 -13.18 5.65
CA TYR A 128 8.15 -12.31 5.51
C TYR A 128 8.84 -12.42 4.13
N GLU A 129 8.81 -13.58 3.50
CA GLU A 129 9.31 -13.76 2.14
C GLU A 129 8.45 -13.01 1.13
N LEU A 130 7.13 -13.14 1.24
CA LEU A 130 6.18 -12.45 0.35
C LEU A 130 6.24 -10.93 0.51
N GLU A 131 6.33 -10.42 1.75
CA GLU A 131 6.57 -9.00 2.01
C GLU A 131 7.83 -8.49 1.29
N ARG A 132 8.94 -9.21 1.42
CA ARG A 132 10.21 -8.86 0.76
C ARG A 132 10.10 -8.87 -0.75
N GLN A 133 9.39 -9.85 -1.32
CA GLN A 133 9.15 -9.92 -2.76
C GLN A 133 8.30 -8.74 -3.25
N MET A 134 7.23 -8.39 -2.52
CA MET A 134 6.40 -7.24 -2.85
C MET A 134 7.20 -5.94 -2.80
N MET A 135 8.00 -5.72 -1.76
CA MET A 135 8.87 -4.54 -1.64
C MET A 135 9.87 -4.43 -2.81
N LYS A 136 10.50 -5.53 -3.23
CA LYS A 136 11.37 -5.56 -4.40
C LYS A 136 10.63 -5.17 -5.68
N ARG A 137 9.42 -5.70 -5.90
CA ARG A 137 8.59 -5.36 -7.07
C ARG A 137 8.20 -3.87 -7.10
N PHE A 138 7.88 -3.29 -5.94
CA PHE A 138 7.57 -1.86 -5.84
C PHE A 138 8.80 -0.99 -6.14
N ALA A 139 9.97 -1.33 -5.59
CA ALA A 139 11.22 -0.63 -5.85
C ALA A 139 11.58 -0.63 -7.35
N GLN A 140 11.45 -1.78 -8.02
CA GLN A 140 11.71 -1.92 -9.46
C GLN A 140 10.74 -1.09 -10.32
N LYS A 141 9.44 -1.06 -9.96
CA LYS A 141 8.45 -0.23 -10.68
C LYS A 141 8.73 1.26 -10.53
N GLY A 142 9.16 1.69 -9.35
CA GLY A 142 9.57 3.08 -9.07
C GLY A 142 10.77 3.50 -9.92
N SER A 143 11.79 2.65 -10.02
CA SER A 143 13.01 2.90 -10.82
C SER A 143 12.70 3.01 -12.31
N ARG A 144 11.87 2.14 -12.86
CA ARG A 144 11.48 2.19 -14.29
C ARG A 144 10.71 3.46 -14.67
N LYS A 145 9.90 4.00 -13.75
CA LYS A 145 9.13 5.23 -13.98
C LYS A 145 10.01 6.49 -13.98
N GLY A 146 11.13 6.48 -13.25
CA GLY A 146 12.13 7.55 -13.24
C GLY A 146 13.01 7.59 -14.51
N MET A 147 13.21 6.43 -15.15
CA MET A 147 14.12 6.31 -16.31
C MET A 147 13.46 6.69 -17.65
N GLY A 148 12.13 6.79 -17.71
CA GLY A 148 11.36 7.08 -18.94
C GLY A 148 11.27 8.56 -19.31
N LYS A 149 11.77 9.50 -18.51
CA LYS A 149 11.57 10.95 -18.71
C LYS A 149 12.83 11.69 -19.22
N GLY A 150 13.88 10.96 -19.61
CA GLY A 150 15.19 11.55 -19.97
C GLY A 150 15.83 11.07 -21.26
N LYS A 151 15.07 10.61 -22.29
CA LYS A 151 15.67 10.25 -23.59
C LYS A 151 15.00 10.98 -24.77
N ASN A 152 15.10 12.31 -24.78
CA ASN A 152 15.15 13.10 -26.04
C ASN A 152 16.48 13.85 -26.08
N GLY A 153 17.56 13.12 -26.02
CA GLY A 153 18.90 13.59 -26.32
C GLY A 153 19.28 13.06 -27.70
N LYS A 154 19.30 13.96 -28.71
CA LYS A 154 19.80 13.71 -30.07
C LYS A 154 21.15 12.96 -30.07
N PRO A 155 21.36 12.00 -30.97
CA PRO A 155 22.67 11.37 -31.13
C PRO A 155 23.70 12.42 -31.53
N ARG A 156 24.68 12.63 -30.66
CA ARG A 156 25.84 13.46 -30.95
C ARG A 156 26.70 12.68 -31.95
N ALA A 157 26.65 13.08 -33.21
CA ALA A 157 27.54 12.58 -34.27
C ALA A 157 28.99 12.76 -33.83
N ARG A 158 29.71 11.66 -33.65
CA ARG A 158 31.19 11.66 -33.54
C ARG A 158 31.75 11.84 -34.91
N ASN A 159 32.24 13.05 -35.22
CA ASN A 159 33.14 13.26 -36.30
C ASN A 159 34.46 12.55 -35.98
N PHE A 160 34.72 11.44 -36.66
CA PHE A 160 36.04 10.90 -36.84
C PHE A 160 36.69 11.73 -37.97
N GLN A 161 37.58 12.64 -37.67
CA GLN A 161 38.55 13.14 -38.62
C GLN A 161 39.85 12.38 -38.37
N GLN A 162 40.22 11.61 -39.38
CA GLN A 162 41.56 11.07 -39.60
C GLN A 162 42.53 12.21 -39.91
N GLN A 163 43.62 12.29 -39.22
CA GLN A 163 44.96 12.60 -39.77
C GLN A 163 45.98 11.93 -38.85
#